data_aa7409f26e71961e9e0a08a9752eb80c
#
_entry.id   aa7409f26e71961e9e0a08a9752eb80c
#
_cell.length_a   1.000
_cell.length_b   1.000
_cell.length_c   1.000
_cell.angle_alpha   90.00
_cell.angle_beta   90.00
_cell.angle_gamma   90.00
#
_symmetry.space_group_name_H-M   'P 1'
#
loop_
_entity.id
_entity.type
_entity.pdbx_description
1 polymer ?
#
loop_
_entity_poly.entity_id
_entity_poly.type
_entity_poly.pdbx_seq_one_letter_code
_entity_poly.pdbx_strand_id
1 'polypeptide(L)'
;MKNALLFAVLIFLTISCSSIKNTQEAIGNGNYDVAINTAVKKLKRNKTKKRNQPYILLLEEAFEKATAKDLGNIIFLKKDNNPENIETIYSLYEQLKRRQEVLKPLLPLYIVNLNRDASFQFTNYDDEIIANKKQLSDYLYSKVTTLFNRNNKFDYRRAYNDLEYIEKINPSFKDVRNLMFVARERGVDFVIVSMKNQF
;
A
#
# COMPACT_ATOMS: atom_id res chain seq x y z
N MET A 1 11.50 -38.14 31.51
CA MET A 1 10.88 -36.82 31.57
C MET A 1 11.88 -35.65 31.44
N LYS A 2 13.06 -35.66 32.08
CA LYS A 2 14.08 -34.60 31.93
C LYS A 2 14.58 -34.39 30.47
N ASN A 3 14.78 -35.47 29.70
CA ASN A 3 15.25 -35.38 28.31
C ASN A 3 14.21 -34.82 27.34
N ALA A 4 12.92 -35.06 27.57
CA ALA A 4 11.86 -34.48 26.77
C ALA A 4 11.72 -32.96 26.97
N LEU A 5 11.94 -32.49 28.20
CA LEU A 5 11.94 -31.08 28.55
C LEU A 5 13.12 -30.33 27.89
N LEU A 6 14.31 -30.98 27.86
CA LEU A 6 15.52 -30.44 27.20
C LEU A 6 15.33 -30.34 25.68
N PHE A 7 14.70 -31.33 25.04
CA PHE A 7 14.34 -31.31 23.59
C PHE A 7 13.35 -30.20 23.25
N ALA A 8 12.33 -30.00 24.10
CA ALA A 8 11.35 -28.93 23.91
C ALA A 8 11.98 -27.53 24.00
N VAL A 9 12.94 -27.32 24.91
CA VAL A 9 13.67 -26.04 25.05
C VAL A 9 14.58 -25.78 23.85
N LEU A 10 15.20 -26.83 23.27
CA LEU A 10 16.10 -26.71 22.10
C LEU A 10 15.31 -26.28 20.83
N ILE A 11 14.09 -26.80 20.64
CA ILE A 11 13.21 -26.46 19.51
C ILE A 11 12.75 -25.00 19.58
N PHE A 12 12.52 -24.46 20.79
CA PHE A 12 12.12 -23.05 20.95
C PHE A 12 13.23 -22.02 20.61
N LEU A 13 14.50 -22.42 20.67
CA LEU A 13 15.63 -21.52 20.35
C LEU A 13 15.84 -21.37 18.84
N THR A 14 15.51 -22.37 18.03
CA THR A 14 15.71 -22.33 16.56
C THR A 14 14.70 -21.45 15.83
N ILE A 15 13.47 -21.32 16.34
CA ILE A 15 12.39 -20.55 15.68
C ILE A 15 12.63 -19.02 15.73
N SER A 16 13.35 -18.53 16.75
CA SER A 16 13.64 -17.10 16.87
C SER A 16 14.71 -16.61 15.88
N CYS A 17 15.72 -17.44 15.61
CA CYS A 17 16.81 -17.12 14.69
C CYS A 17 16.33 -17.10 13.23
N SER A 18 15.41 -17.98 12.85
CA SER A 18 14.80 -18.05 11.53
C SER A 18 14.06 -16.75 11.17
N SER A 19 13.29 -16.17 12.09
CA SER A 19 12.49 -14.97 11.80
C SER A 19 13.35 -13.70 11.60
N ILE A 20 14.48 -13.56 12.28
CA ILE A 20 15.44 -12.44 12.08
C ILE A 20 16.10 -12.61 10.71
N LYS A 21 16.60 -13.81 10.41
CA LYS A 21 17.22 -14.14 9.14
C LYS A 21 16.27 -13.85 7.95
N ASN A 22 15.03 -14.31 8.03
CA ASN A 22 14.02 -14.04 7.00
C ASN A 22 13.76 -12.54 6.81
N THR A 23 13.82 -11.74 7.89
CA THR A 23 13.67 -10.28 7.80
C THR A 23 14.88 -9.64 7.12
N GLN A 24 16.10 -10.10 7.41
CA GLN A 24 17.32 -9.68 6.73
C GLN A 24 17.30 -10.04 5.23
N GLU A 25 16.91 -11.26 4.90
CA GLU A 25 16.75 -11.72 3.52
C GLU A 25 15.72 -10.88 2.77
N ALA A 26 14.59 -10.50 3.40
CA ALA A 26 13.62 -9.62 2.81
C ALA A 26 14.23 -8.24 2.46
N ILE A 27 15.07 -7.68 3.33
CA ILE A 27 15.80 -6.43 3.05
C ILE A 27 16.77 -6.63 1.89
N GLY A 28 17.56 -7.70 1.90
CA GLY A 28 18.53 -8.03 0.84
C GLY A 28 17.87 -8.20 -0.53
N ASN A 29 16.66 -8.75 -0.55
CA ASN A 29 15.85 -8.95 -1.77
C ASN A 29 15.02 -7.72 -2.18
N GLY A 30 15.14 -6.58 -1.49
CA GLY A 30 14.38 -5.36 -1.79
C GLY A 30 12.90 -5.41 -1.38
N ASN A 31 12.49 -6.43 -0.60
CA ASN A 31 11.13 -6.59 -0.06
C ASN A 31 10.97 -5.83 1.27
N TYR A 32 11.25 -4.54 1.24
CA TYR A 32 11.35 -3.71 2.44
C TYR A 32 10.06 -3.68 3.26
N ASP A 33 8.89 -3.63 2.61
CA ASP A 33 7.60 -3.61 3.32
C ASP A 33 7.34 -4.89 4.11
N VAL A 34 7.80 -6.04 3.62
CA VAL A 34 7.74 -7.32 4.35
C VAL A 34 8.60 -7.25 5.60
N ALA A 35 9.81 -6.70 5.48
CA ALA A 35 10.72 -6.51 6.60
C ALA A 35 10.15 -5.54 7.64
N ILE A 36 9.64 -4.37 7.20
CA ILE A 36 8.99 -3.37 8.05
C ILE A 36 7.82 -3.98 8.81
N ASN A 37 6.89 -4.64 8.12
CA ASN A 37 5.70 -5.24 8.72
C ASN A 37 6.06 -6.33 9.75
N THR A 38 7.08 -7.13 9.44
CA THR A 38 7.57 -8.17 10.36
C THR A 38 8.17 -7.55 11.62
N ALA A 39 9.07 -6.57 11.47
CA ALA A 39 9.69 -5.87 12.59
C ALA A 39 8.65 -5.14 13.45
N VAL A 40 7.75 -4.38 12.84
CA VAL A 40 6.64 -3.69 13.52
C VAL A 40 5.79 -4.67 14.33
N LYS A 41 5.41 -5.81 13.74
CA LYS A 41 4.62 -6.84 14.45
C LYS A 41 5.34 -7.40 15.68
N LYS A 42 6.67 -7.56 15.61
CA LYS A 42 7.47 -8.03 16.75
C LYS A 42 7.60 -6.96 17.84
N LEU A 43 7.86 -5.71 17.43
CA LEU A 43 8.05 -4.58 18.34
C LEU A 43 6.76 -4.12 19.02
N LYS A 44 5.61 -4.15 18.33
CA LYS A 44 4.29 -3.89 18.92
C LYS A 44 3.98 -4.82 20.10
N ARG A 45 4.46 -6.06 20.05
CA ARG A 45 4.23 -7.02 21.14
C ARG A 45 5.06 -6.69 22.39
N ASN A 46 6.30 -6.35 22.20
CA ASN A 46 7.22 -5.93 23.28
C ASN A 46 8.52 -5.38 22.69
N LYS A 47 8.69 -4.04 22.68
CA LYS A 47 9.86 -3.37 22.13
C LYS A 47 11.12 -3.45 23.02
N THR A 48 10.97 -3.74 24.32
CA THR A 48 12.09 -3.79 25.27
C THR A 48 12.69 -5.18 25.43
N LYS A 49 12.01 -6.22 24.91
CA LYS A 49 12.49 -7.60 25.06
C LYS A 49 13.80 -7.81 24.29
N LYS A 50 14.84 -8.33 24.96
CA LYS A 50 16.18 -8.55 24.38
C LYS A 50 16.16 -9.24 23.02
N ARG A 51 15.34 -10.27 22.83
CA ARG A 51 15.20 -10.99 21.55
C ARG A 51 14.58 -10.15 20.42
N ASN A 52 13.91 -9.03 20.72
CA ASN A 52 13.28 -8.15 19.74
C ASN A 52 14.19 -6.96 19.37
N GLN A 53 15.28 -6.74 20.08
CA GLN A 53 16.24 -5.66 19.81
C GLN A 53 16.80 -5.67 18.36
N PRO A 54 17.15 -6.84 17.75
CA PRO A 54 17.61 -6.84 16.36
C PRO A 54 16.59 -6.27 15.36
N TYR A 55 15.28 -6.38 15.65
CA TYR A 55 14.25 -5.86 14.76
C TYR A 55 14.22 -4.33 14.72
N ILE A 56 14.77 -3.62 15.71
CA ILE A 56 14.86 -2.16 15.70
C ILE A 56 15.81 -1.70 14.60
N LEU A 57 17.02 -2.30 14.53
CA LEU A 57 17.98 -2.01 13.47
C LEU A 57 17.47 -2.40 12.08
N LEU A 58 16.86 -3.58 11.96
CA LEU A 58 16.27 -4.01 10.69
C LEU A 58 15.12 -3.11 10.24
N LEU A 59 14.34 -2.57 11.19
CA LEU A 59 13.27 -1.62 10.89
C LEU A 59 13.84 -0.28 10.42
N GLU A 60 14.87 0.24 11.09
CA GLU A 60 15.58 1.47 10.71
C GLU A 60 16.12 1.35 9.27
N GLU A 61 16.87 0.28 8.98
CA GLU A 61 17.43 0.01 7.66
C GLU A 61 16.37 -0.17 6.57
N ALA A 62 15.33 -0.99 6.85
CA ALA A 62 14.27 -1.25 5.88
C ALA A 62 13.45 0.00 5.57
N PHE A 63 13.19 0.85 6.57
CA PHE A 63 12.46 2.10 6.40
C PHE A 63 13.24 3.09 5.53
N GLU A 64 14.54 3.27 5.79
CA GLU A 64 15.42 4.14 5.00
C GLU A 64 15.48 3.68 3.54
N LYS A 65 15.76 2.41 3.28
CA LYS A 65 15.85 1.83 1.94
C LYS A 65 14.52 1.90 1.19
N ALA A 66 13.40 1.61 1.87
CA ALA A 66 12.07 1.72 1.28
C ALA A 66 11.75 3.16 0.86
N THR A 67 12.04 4.12 1.74
CA THR A 67 11.82 5.54 1.48
C THR A 67 12.66 6.03 0.31
N ALA A 68 13.94 5.70 0.29
CA ALA A 68 14.86 6.08 -0.80
C ALA A 68 14.42 5.48 -2.15
N LYS A 69 14.01 4.20 -2.16
CA LYS A 69 13.51 3.52 -3.37
C LYS A 69 12.26 4.21 -3.92
N ASP A 70 11.28 4.51 -3.08
CA ASP A 70 10.02 5.08 -3.54
C ASP A 70 10.18 6.53 -3.99
N LEU A 71 10.99 7.33 -3.28
CA LEU A 71 11.32 8.69 -3.74
C LEU A 71 12.08 8.68 -5.07
N GLY A 72 13.02 7.75 -5.25
CA GLY A 72 13.71 7.56 -6.52
C GLY A 72 12.76 7.20 -7.66
N ASN A 73 11.80 6.29 -7.41
CA ASN A 73 10.77 5.93 -8.38
C ASN A 73 9.87 7.12 -8.72
N ILE A 74 9.43 7.91 -7.74
CA ILE A 74 8.63 9.11 -7.96
C ILE A 74 9.37 10.11 -8.87
N ILE A 75 10.65 10.36 -8.59
CA ILE A 75 11.48 11.26 -9.39
C ILE A 75 11.59 10.76 -10.83
N PHE A 76 11.80 9.46 -11.01
CA PHE A 76 11.89 8.84 -12.34
C PHE A 76 10.57 8.98 -13.11
N LEU A 77 9.44 8.61 -12.49
CA LEU A 77 8.11 8.66 -13.11
C LEU A 77 7.68 10.09 -13.45
N LYS A 78 8.03 11.07 -12.62
CA LYS A 78 7.76 12.48 -12.90
C LYS A 78 8.55 13.00 -14.10
N LYS A 79 9.80 12.54 -14.30
CA LYS A 79 10.61 12.93 -15.47
C LYS A 79 10.05 12.39 -16.78
N ASP A 80 9.45 11.20 -16.75
CA ASP A 80 8.83 10.57 -17.92
C ASP A 80 7.61 11.37 -18.44
N ASN A 81 7.00 12.20 -17.58
CA ASN A 81 5.85 13.05 -17.88
C ASN A 81 4.68 12.32 -18.57
N ASN A 82 4.57 11.00 -18.37
CA ASN A 82 3.47 10.19 -18.88
C ASN A 82 2.26 10.30 -17.92
N PRO A 83 1.09 10.74 -18.39
CA PRO A 83 -0.10 10.83 -17.56
C PRO A 83 -0.52 9.50 -16.91
N GLU A 84 -0.19 8.36 -17.48
CA GLU A 84 -0.47 7.04 -16.92
C GLU A 84 0.31 6.77 -15.63
N ASN A 85 1.40 7.50 -15.40
CA ASN A 85 2.21 7.37 -14.19
C ASN A 85 1.58 8.03 -12.96
N ILE A 86 0.56 8.89 -13.13
CA ILE A 86 -0.05 9.68 -12.05
C ILE A 86 -0.57 8.79 -10.92
N GLU A 87 -1.23 7.69 -11.27
CA GLU A 87 -1.77 6.73 -10.29
C GLU A 87 -0.64 6.08 -9.47
N THR A 88 0.44 5.67 -10.13
CA THR A 88 1.60 5.09 -9.46
C THR A 88 2.26 6.10 -8.53
N ILE A 89 2.43 7.35 -8.96
CA ILE A 89 3.01 8.43 -8.16
C ILE A 89 2.14 8.70 -6.92
N TYR A 90 0.82 8.81 -7.09
CA TYR A 90 -0.12 8.97 -5.98
C TYR A 90 -0.01 7.82 -4.97
N SER A 91 0.00 6.59 -5.46
CA SER A 91 0.12 5.37 -4.66
C SER A 91 1.42 5.31 -3.85
N LEU A 92 2.54 5.75 -4.45
CA LEU A 92 3.84 5.81 -3.78
C LEU A 92 3.86 6.84 -2.63
N TYR A 93 3.26 8.02 -2.81
CA TYR A 93 3.15 9.01 -1.74
C TYR A 93 2.26 8.51 -0.58
N GLU A 94 1.12 7.87 -0.89
CA GLU A 94 0.27 7.22 0.10
C GLU A 94 1.04 6.13 0.88
N GLN A 95 1.90 5.37 0.20
CA GLN A 95 2.72 4.34 0.81
C GLN A 95 3.79 4.93 1.73
N LEU A 96 4.47 5.99 1.32
CA LEU A 96 5.42 6.73 2.14
C LEU A 96 4.77 7.24 3.44
N LYS A 97 3.60 7.88 3.34
CA LYS A 97 2.83 8.36 4.49
C LYS A 97 2.43 7.20 5.42
N ARG A 98 1.84 6.16 4.88
CA ARG A 98 1.37 4.99 5.64
C ARG A 98 2.48 4.30 6.42
N ARG A 99 3.71 4.18 5.85
CA ARG A 99 4.86 3.63 6.59
C ARG A 99 5.19 4.46 7.81
N GLN A 100 5.19 5.79 7.72
CA GLN A 100 5.43 6.67 8.85
C GLN A 100 4.34 6.52 9.93
N GLU A 101 3.07 6.46 9.55
CA GLU A 101 1.94 6.29 10.47
C GLU A 101 2.01 4.97 11.24
N VAL A 102 2.49 3.91 10.63
CA VAL A 102 2.67 2.61 11.29
C VAL A 102 3.81 2.63 12.30
N LEU A 103 4.85 3.46 12.08
CA LEU A 103 6.02 3.56 12.94
C LEU A 103 5.82 4.53 14.11
N LYS A 104 5.17 5.66 13.88
CA LYS A 104 4.98 6.72 14.90
C LYS A 104 4.56 6.20 16.28
N PRO A 105 3.57 5.28 16.41
CA PRO A 105 3.14 4.77 17.71
C PRO A 105 4.17 3.90 18.44
N LEU A 106 5.23 3.45 17.76
CA LEU A 106 6.28 2.60 18.35
C LEU A 106 7.38 3.42 19.02
N LEU A 107 7.54 4.67 18.62
CA LEU A 107 8.63 5.52 19.08
C LEU A 107 8.49 5.91 20.57
N PRO A 108 9.61 6.18 21.25
CA PRO A 108 10.99 5.96 20.82
C PRO A 108 11.36 4.48 20.81
N LEU A 109 12.32 4.10 19.96
CA LEU A 109 12.89 2.76 19.85
C LEU A 109 14.38 2.82 20.21
N TYR A 110 14.75 2.40 21.41
CA TYR A 110 16.12 2.44 21.92
C TYR A 110 16.91 1.19 21.50
N ILE A 111 18.08 1.40 20.90
CA ILE A 111 19.01 0.37 20.45
C ILE A 111 20.08 0.17 21.53
N VAL A 112 19.91 -0.86 22.35
CA VAL A 112 20.76 -1.09 23.53
C VAL A 112 22.24 -1.23 23.15
N ASN A 113 22.55 -1.98 22.09
CA ASN A 113 23.95 -2.22 21.70
C ASN A 113 24.68 -0.98 21.15
N LEU A 114 23.94 0.02 20.66
CA LEU A 114 24.48 1.26 20.10
C LEU A 114 24.30 2.45 21.03
N ASN A 115 23.64 2.26 22.17
CA ASN A 115 23.37 3.29 23.19
C ASN A 115 22.73 4.56 22.57
N ARG A 116 21.78 4.36 21.62
CA ARG A 116 21.05 5.44 20.96
C ARG A 116 19.63 5.05 20.60
N ASP A 117 18.78 6.02 20.35
CA ASP A 117 17.51 5.78 19.70
C ASP A 117 17.68 5.50 18.20
N ALA A 118 16.77 4.70 17.63
CA ALA A 118 16.65 4.53 16.20
C ALA A 118 16.18 5.83 15.54
N SER A 119 16.77 6.16 14.39
CA SER A 119 16.48 7.39 13.65
C SER A 119 15.58 7.09 12.44
N PHE A 120 14.47 7.84 12.31
CA PHE A 120 13.56 7.75 11.18
C PHE A 120 13.33 9.15 10.64
N GLN A 121 13.65 9.35 9.36
CA GLN A 121 13.39 10.62 8.68
C GLN A 121 11.91 10.67 8.26
N PHE A 122 11.12 11.46 8.99
CA PHE A 122 9.71 11.67 8.67
C PHE A 122 9.55 12.97 7.87
N THR A 123 8.78 12.89 6.79
CA THR A 123 8.42 14.01 5.93
C THR A 123 6.91 14.09 5.80
N ASN A 124 6.34 15.27 5.81
CA ASN A 124 4.92 15.43 5.51
C ASN A 124 4.72 15.37 3.99
N TYR A 125 3.87 14.44 3.55
CA TYR A 125 3.52 14.22 2.14
C TYR A 125 2.07 14.61 1.83
N ASP A 126 1.39 15.34 2.73
CA ASP A 126 -0.04 15.64 2.58
C ASP A 126 -0.32 16.50 1.35
N ASP A 127 0.52 17.51 1.09
CA ASP A 127 0.37 18.38 -0.06
C ASP A 127 0.57 17.63 -1.38
N GLU A 128 1.59 16.76 -1.45
CA GLU A 128 1.83 15.91 -2.62
C GLU A 128 0.69 14.93 -2.86
N ILE A 129 0.16 14.33 -1.80
CA ILE A 129 -0.98 13.41 -1.88
C ILE A 129 -2.21 14.16 -2.39
N ILE A 130 -2.52 15.34 -1.86
CA ILE A 130 -3.67 16.14 -2.28
C ILE A 130 -3.53 16.56 -3.76
N ALA A 131 -2.35 17.06 -4.15
CA ALA A 131 -2.08 17.48 -5.51
C ALA A 131 -2.19 16.31 -6.51
N ASN A 132 -1.53 15.17 -6.23
CA ASN A 132 -1.57 14.01 -7.10
C ASN A 132 -2.95 13.34 -7.13
N LYS A 133 -3.69 13.33 -6.02
CA LYS A 133 -5.08 12.88 -5.97
C LYS A 133 -5.98 13.70 -6.90
N LYS A 134 -5.85 15.03 -6.86
CA LYS A 134 -6.60 15.91 -7.76
C LYS A 134 -6.24 15.66 -9.23
N GLN A 135 -4.95 15.58 -9.53
CA GLN A 135 -4.45 15.33 -10.87
C GLN A 135 -4.92 13.98 -11.43
N LEU A 136 -4.90 12.92 -10.61
CA LEU A 136 -5.42 11.60 -10.96
C LEU A 136 -6.91 11.64 -11.23
N SER A 137 -7.68 12.35 -10.39
CA SER A 137 -9.12 12.51 -10.58
C SER A 137 -9.44 13.24 -11.89
N ASP A 138 -8.71 14.32 -12.23
CA ASP A 138 -8.87 15.04 -13.48
C ASP A 138 -8.50 14.17 -14.71
N TYR A 139 -7.42 13.40 -14.63
CA TYR A 139 -6.99 12.48 -15.68
C TYR A 139 -8.03 11.40 -15.96
N LEU A 140 -8.48 10.69 -14.92
CA LEU A 140 -9.49 9.64 -15.04
C LEU A 140 -10.83 10.20 -15.54
N TYR A 141 -11.25 11.37 -15.08
CA TYR A 141 -12.46 12.04 -15.52
C TYR A 141 -12.42 12.37 -17.03
N SER A 142 -11.28 12.88 -17.52
CA SER A 142 -11.06 13.13 -18.96
C SER A 142 -11.14 11.84 -19.78
N LYS A 143 -10.55 10.76 -19.28
CA LYS A 143 -10.60 9.42 -19.90
C LYS A 143 -12.06 8.91 -19.98
N VAL A 144 -12.84 9.07 -18.91
CA VAL A 144 -14.25 8.72 -18.87
C VAL A 144 -15.05 9.49 -19.93
N THR A 145 -14.82 10.79 -20.07
CA THR A 145 -15.48 11.61 -21.10
C THR A 145 -15.20 11.05 -22.50
N THR A 146 -13.98 10.64 -22.76
CA THR A 146 -13.59 10.00 -24.05
C THR A 146 -14.31 8.67 -24.26
N LEU A 147 -14.43 7.83 -23.21
CA LEU A 147 -15.16 6.57 -23.29
C LEU A 147 -16.65 6.77 -23.56
N PHE A 148 -17.28 7.77 -22.95
CA PHE A 148 -18.70 8.09 -23.17
C PHE A 148 -19.00 8.51 -24.60
N ASN A 149 -18.09 9.25 -25.24
CA ASN A 149 -18.24 9.69 -26.63
C ASN A 149 -18.27 8.53 -27.63
N ARG A 150 -17.71 7.36 -27.28
CA ARG A 150 -17.74 6.16 -28.14
C ARG A 150 -19.09 5.45 -28.14
N ASN A 151 -19.97 5.77 -27.19
CA ASN A 151 -21.32 5.23 -27.05
C ASN A 151 -21.40 3.69 -27.12
N ASN A 152 -20.45 3.02 -26.47
CA ASN A 152 -20.31 1.57 -26.47
C ASN A 152 -20.51 1.01 -25.06
N LYS A 153 -21.28 -0.06 -24.93
CA LYS A 153 -21.61 -0.71 -23.67
C LYS A 153 -20.38 -1.11 -22.84
N PHE A 154 -19.33 -1.66 -23.48
CA PHE A 154 -18.11 -2.06 -22.79
C PHE A 154 -17.32 -0.83 -22.31
N ASP A 155 -17.37 0.28 -23.04
CA ASP A 155 -16.73 1.52 -22.64
C ASP A 155 -17.46 2.16 -21.46
N TYR A 156 -18.81 2.05 -21.37
CA TYR A 156 -19.55 2.48 -20.18
C TYR A 156 -19.19 1.68 -18.94
N ARG A 157 -18.95 0.37 -19.06
CA ARG A 157 -18.47 -0.46 -17.93
C ARG A 157 -17.07 -0.06 -17.45
N ARG A 158 -16.16 0.23 -18.40
CA ARG A 158 -14.82 0.75 -18.05
C ARG A 158 -14.92 2.11 -17.39
N ALA A 159 -15.72 3.00 -17.95
CA ALA A 159 -15.97 4.32 -17.38
C ALA A 159 -16.53 4.24 -15.95
N TYR A 160 -17.44 3.29 -15.69
CA TYR A 160 -17.96 3.06 -14.34
C TYR A 160 -16.85 2.73 -13.34
N ASN A 161 -15.92 1.84 -13.68
CA ASN A 161 -14.80 1.48 -12.83
C ASN A 161 -13.88 2.67 -12.54
N ASP A 162 -13.56 3.47 -13.57
CA ASP A 162 -12.73 4.67 -13.40
C ASP A 162 -13.47 5.72 -12.52
N LEU A 163 -14.78 5.89 -12.68
CA LEU A 163 -15.62 6.79 -11.87
C LEU A 163 -15.73 6.32 -10.41
N GLU A 164 -15.92 5.02 -10.19
CA GLU A 164 -15.96 4.43 -8.85
C GLU A 164 -14.62 4.65 -8.12
N TYR A 165 -13.54 4.52 -8.85
CA TYR A 165 -12.22 4.79 -8.29
C TYR A 165 -12.02 6.27 -7.95
N ILE A 166 -12.48 7.21 -8.81
CA ILE A 166 -12.49 8.65 -8.49
C ILE A 166 -13.29 8.90 -7.21
N GLU A 167 -14.54 8.40 -7.13
CA GLU A 167 -15.38 8.60 -5.93
C GLU A 167 -14.75 8.05 -4.66
N LYS A 168 -14.02 6.94 -4.76
CA LYS A 168 -13.30 6.34 -3.64
C LYS A 168 -12.14 7.19 -3.12
N ILE A 169 -11.32 7.74 -4.03
CA ILE A 169 -10.14 8.51 -3.64
C ILE A 169 -10.44 9.99 -3.40
N ASN A 170 -11.43 10.55 -4.09
CA ASN A 170 -11.79 11.96 -4.07
C ASN A 170 -13.32 12.14 -4.09
N PRO A 171 -14.01 11.85 -2.98
CA PRO A 171 -15.47 11.89 -2.91
C PRO A 171 -16.04 13.24 -3.33
N SER A 172 -17.18 13.20 -4.04
CA SER A 172 -17.88 14.38 -4.54
C SER A 172 -17.10 15.21 -5.57
N PHE A 173 -16.17 14.57 -6.30
CA PHE A 173 -15.45 15.22 -7.37
C PHE A 173 -16.36 15.43 -8.58
N LYS A 174 -16.59 16.70 -8.95
CA LYS A 174 -17.46 17.10 -10.07
C LYS A 174 -18.82 16.35 -10.03
N ASP A 175 -19.29 15.90 -11.18
CA ASP A 175 -20.55 15.16 -11.37
C ASP A 175 -20.35 13.63 -11.44
N VAL A 176 -19.27 13.11 -10.88
CA VAL A 176 -18.87 11.69 -10.91
C VAL A 176 -20.04 10.76 -10.54
N ARG A 177 -20.82 11.08 -9.52
CA ARG A 177 -21.97 10.25 -9.10
C ARG A 177 -23.05 10.16 -10.17
N ASN A 178 -23.34 11.28 -10.84
CA ASN A 178 -24.30 11.30 -11.93
C ASN A 178 -23.80 10.48 -13.13
N LEU A 179 -22.51 10.60 -13.46
CA LEU A 179 -21.89 9.82 -14.53
C LEU A 179 -21.82 8.32 -14.19
N MET A 180 -21.61 7.95 -12.92
CA MET A 180 -21.69 6.55 -12.48
C MET A 180 -23.08 5.96 -12.74
N PHE A 181 -24.15 6.72 -12.42
CA PHE A 181 -25.51 6.28 -12.72
C PHE A 181 -25.70 6.06 -14.22
N VAL A 182 -25.31 7.02 -15.06
CA VAL A 182 -25.44 6.90 -16.53
C VAL A 182 -24.61 5.72 -17.07
N ALA A 183 -23.37 5.56 -16.59
CA ALA A 183 -22.49 4.48 -17.00
C ALA A 183 -23.05 3.10 -16.64
N ARG A 184 -23.68 2.98 -15.47
CA ARG A 184 -24.36 1.77 -15.02
C ARG A 184 -25.55 1.46 -15.94
N GLU A 185 -26.47 2.40 -16.12
CA GLU A 185 -27.68 2.19 -16.94
C GLU A 185 -27.34 1.77 -18.39
N ARG A 186 -26.32 2.40 -18.98
CA ARG A 186 -25.90 2.11 -20.36
C ARG A 186 -24.98 0.89 -20.47
N GLY A 187 -24.39 0.45 -19.37
CA GLY A 187 -23.49 -0.72 -19.29
C GLY A 187 -24.19 -2.05 -19.03
N VAL A 188 -25.50 -2.06 -18.67
CA VAL A 188 -26.25 -3.28 -18.28
C VAL A 188 -26.67 -4.11 -19.48
N ASP A 189 -26.75 -5.44 -19.27
CA ASP A 189 -27.42 -6.37 -20.18
C ASP A 189 -28.78 -6.73 -19.60
N PHE A 190 -29.81 -6.68 -20.43
CA PHE A 190 -31.15 -7.15 -20.10
C PHE A 190 -31.37 -8.52 -20.74
N VAL A 191 -31.69 -9.53 -19.94
CA VAL A 191 -32.06 -10.87 -20.42
C VAL A 191 -33.54 -11.04 -20.16
N ILE A 192 -34.33 -11.22 -21.24
CA ILE A 192 -35.75 -11.55 -21.16
C ILE A 192 -35.87 -13.07 -21.32
N VAL A 193 -36.34 -13.76 -20.28
CA VAL A 193 -36.66 -15.16 -20.32
C VAL A 193 -38.17 -15.30 -20.54
N SER A 194 -38.58 -15.86 -21.69
CA SER A 194 -39.99 -16.19 -21.96
C SER A 194 -40.18 -17.71 -21.90
N MET A 195 -41.11 -18.20 -21.10
CA MET A 195 -41.58 -19.57 -21.13
C MET A 195 -42.87 -19.68 -21.93
N LYS A 196 -42.89 -20.55 -22.96
CA LYS A 196 -44.11 -20.99 -23.64
C LYS A 196 -44.55 -22.32 -23.08
N ASN A 197 -45.73 -22.36 -22.49
CA ASN A 197 -46.41 -23.64 -22.20
C ASN A 197 -46.91 -24.22 -23.51
N GLN A 198 -46.36 -25.35 -23.90
CA GLN A 198 -46.92 -26.15 -25.01
C GLN A 198 -47.77 -27.27 -24.37
N PHE A 199 -49.05 -27.02 -24.22
CA PHE A 199 -50.06 -28.04 -24.00
C PHE A 199 -50.86 -28.19 -25.28
#